data_a08b9dc2e4eaee09ed80fa3d525c0512
#
_entry.id   a08b9dc2e4eaee09ed80fa3d525c0512
#
_cell.length_a   1.000
_cell.length_b   1.000
_cell.length_c   1.000
_cell.angle_alpha   90.00
_cell.angle_beta   90.00
_cell.angle_gamma   90.00
#
_symmetry.space_group_name_H-M   'P 1'
#
loop_
_entity.id
_entity.type
_entity.pdbx_description
1 polymer ?
#
loop_
_entity_poly.entity_id
_entity_poly.type
_entity_poly.pdbx_seq_one_letter_code
_entity_poly.pdbx_strand_id
1 'polypeptide(L)'
;MKKRIISLLMALVLAFSLLPTAAFAADHADQVRVIVENTTYTAADAPWTGTLVDKWVDLKSDSTMMSCMVDALGSYPQTGAESGYISEINGLKAGAGGNYMAGWMGTLNDWFTNEGFGAFTAAKGTLKAGDEIHLMYSMNGGEDLGGIWGNTDKTVKNVTFSAGTLDKAFDKDAHEYTLTIPADVSSVVVTPTASNKNYQVRTSVGGTEYARTAEVPVADGAVITVKCGDPSWPSMNDNDGEAQSYTFKVEQEGANRAPTIRGDAAAETTLEVGMSYTLDLTRSLWMSTATS
;
A
#
# COMPACT_ATOMS: atom_id res chain seq x y z
N MET A 1 -12.65 -35.04 13.43
CA MET A 1 -13.27 -33.87 12.73
C MET A 1 -12.39 -32.63 12.75
N LYS A 2 -11.82 -32.20 13.88
CA LYS A 2 -10.98 -30.96 13.97
C LYS A 2 -9.78 -30.91 12.99
N LYS A 3 -9.05 -32.03 12.79
CA LYS A 3 -7.90 -32.07 11.86
C LYS A 3 -8.27 -31.91 10.38
N ARG A 4 -9.46 -32.35 9.97
CA ARG A 4 -9.97 -32.18 8.58
C ARG A 4 -10.44 -30.75 8.28
N ILE A 5 -10.96 -30.05 9.29
CA ILE A 5 -11.37 -28.66 9.18
C ILE A 5 -10.15 -27.72 9.04
N ILE A 6 -9.08 -27.99 9.82
CA ILE A 6 -7.83 -27.23 9.74
C ILE A 6 -7.16 -27.43 8.37
N SER A 7 -7.15 -28.67 7.84
CA SER A 7 -6.63 -28.95 6.51
C SER A 7 -7.44 -28.29 5.38
N LEU A 8 -8.76 -28.21 5.53
CA LEU A 8 -9.63 -27.51 4.57
C LEU A 8 -9.44 -25.98 4.61
N LEU A 9 -9.27 -25.41 5.82
CA LEU A 9 -8.95 -23.99 6.00
C LEU A 9 -7.58 -23.63 5.44
N MET A 10 -6.55 -24.45 5.65
CA MET A 10 -5.24 -24.28 5.05
C MET A 10 -5.27 -24.37 3.52
N ALA A 11 -6.03 -25.34 2.96
CA ALA A 11 -6.21 -25.46 1.52
C ALA A 11 -6.97 -24.26 0.93
N LEU A 12 -7.94 -23.69 1.65
CA LEU A 12 -8.67 -22.51 1.23
C LEU A 12 -7.79 -21.24 1.26
N VAL A 13 -6.95 -21.08 2.28
CA VAL A 13 -5.97 -19.98 2.36
C VAL A 13 -4.92 -20.09 1.25
N LEU A 14 -4.44 -21.31 0.95
CA LEU A 14 -3.53 -21.56 -0.17
C LEU A 14 -4.21 -21.34 -1.55
N ALA A 15 -5.49 -21.65 -1.69
CA ALA A 15 -6.22 -21.43 -2.94
C ALA A 15 -6.46 -19.93 -3.22
N PHE A 16 -6.61 -19.10 -2.20
CA PHE A 16 -6.69 -17.63 -2.36
C PHE A 16 -5.33 -16.98 -2.66
N SER A 17 -4.21 -17.61 -2.27
CA SER A 17 -2.86 -17.15 -2.60
C SER A 17 -2.41 -17.50 -4.02
N LEU A 18 -3.18 -18.34 -4.74
CA LEU A 18 -2.89 -18.77 -6.12
C LEU A 18 -3.75 -18.06 -7.18
N LEU A 19 -4.50 -17.03 -6.82
CA LEU A 19 -5.14 -16.19 -7.83
C LEU A 19 -4.05 -15.39 -8.54
N PRO A 20 -3.96 -15.47 -9.88
CA PRO A 20 -2.94 -14.72 -10.61
C PRO A 20 -3.19 -13.22 -10.42
N THR A 21 -2.32 -12.56 -9.66
CA THR A 21 -2.36 -11.10 -9.43
C THR A 21 -2.08 -10.30 -10.71
N ALA A 22 -1.58 -10.94 -11.75
CA ALA A 22 -1.32 -10.32 -13.05
C ALA A 22 -2.57 -9.79 -13.79
N ALA A 23 -3.78 -10.14 -13.33
CA ALA A 23 -5.01 -9.69 -13.97
C ALA A 23 -5.44 -8.26 -13.59
N PHE A 24 -4.98 -7.74 -12.46
CA PHE A 24 -5.50 -6.46 -11.94
C PHE A 24 -4.94 -5.22 -12.65
N ALA A 25 -3.66 -5.20 -13.02
CA ALA A 25 -3.04 -4.02 -13.63
C ALA A 25 -3.39 -3.85 -15.11
N ALA A 26 -3.62 -4.94 -15.84
CA ALA A 26 -3.99 -4.88 -17.26
C ALA A 26 -5.46 -4.46 -17.46
N ASP A 27 -6.34 -4.78 -16.51
CA ASP A 27 -7.79 -4.51 -16.63
C ASP A 27 -8.18 -3.07 -16.25
N HIS A 28 -7.29 -2.28 -15.59
CA HIS A 28 -7.60 -0.95 -15.05
C HIS A 28 -6.61 0.15 -15.48
N ALA A 29 -5.98 -0.03 -16.66
CA ALA A 29 -4.92 0.86 -17.17
C ALA A 29 -5.34 2.35 -17.30
N ASP A 30 -6.63 2.62 -17.51
CA ASP A 30 -7.20 3.96 -17.67
C ASP A 30 -8.29 4.23 -16.62
N GLN A 31 -8.20 3.63 -15.44
CA GLN A 31 -9.22 3.72 -14.40
C GLN A 31 -8.62 4.15 -13.06
N VAL A 32 -9.48 4.66 -12.18
CA VAL A 32 -9.21 4.89 -10.76
C VAL A 32 -10.16 4.04 -9.93
N ARG A 33 -9.69 3.53 -8.80
CA ARG A 33 -10.53 2.81 -7.85
C ARG A 33 -11.23 3.80 -6.94
N VAL A 34 -12.54 3.63 -6.75
CA VAL A 34 -13.33 4.44 -5.82
C VAL A 34 -13.98 3.54 -4.79
N ILE A 35 -13.71 3.81 -3.52
CA ILE A 35 -14.31 3.16 -2.37
C ILE A 35 -15.12 4.18 -1.59
N VAL A 36 -16.36 3.84 -1.22
CA VAL A 36 -17.22 4.67 -0.37
C VAL A 36 -17.70 3.83 0.80
N GLU A 37 -17.39 4.25 2.02
CA GLU A 37 -17.71 3.46 3.19
C GLU A 37 -18.12 4.30 4.42
N ASN A 38 -18.88 3.65 5.30
CA ASN A 38 -19.19 4.09 6.65
C ASN A 38 -18.87 2.97 7.65
N THR A 39 -17.72 3.06 8.29
CA THR A 39 -17.26 2.11 9.31
C THR A 39 -17.28 2.73 10.72
N THR A 40 -17.54 4.03 10.83
CA THR A 40 -17.45 4.78 12.09
C THR A 40 -18.81 5.10 12.71
N TYR A 41 -19.83 5.44 11.92
CA TYR A 41 -21.18 5.68 12.41
C TYR A 41 -22.00 4.39 12.31
N THR A 42 -22.04 3.63 13.41
CA THR A 42 -22.70 2.31 13.49
C THR A 42 -23.90 2.30 14.44
N ALA A 43 -24.42 3.49 14.79
CA ALA A 43 -25.63 3.62 15.61
C ALA A 43 -26.86 3.01 14.92
N ALA A 44 -27.90 2.67 15.71
CA ALA A 44 -29.10 2.01 15.19
C ALA A 44 -29.89 2.85 14.17
N ASP A 45 -29.68 4.17 14.14
CA ASP A 45 -30.27 5.12 13.20
C ASP A 45 -29.38 5.39 11.98
N ALA A 46 -28.21 4.74 11.88
CA ALA A 46 -27.39 4.83 10.68
C ALA A 46 -28.15 4.24 9.48
N PRO A 47 -28.32 4.99 8.37
CA PRO A 47 -29.06 4.51 7.22
C PRO A 47 -28.39 3.30 6.54
N TRP A 48 -27.08 3.16 6.71
CA TRP A 48 -26.26 2.03 6.25
C TRP A 48 -24.89 2.05 6.93
N THR A 49 -24.20 0.90 6.92
CA THR A 49 -22.85 0.70 7.44
C THR A 49 -22.04 -0.17 6.51
N GLY A 50 -20.71 -0.14 6.63
CA GLY A 50 -19.78 -0.89 5.79
C GLY A 50 -19.52 -0.22 4.45
N THR A 51 -19.12 -0.99 3.46
CA THR A 51 -18.77 -0.51 2.11
C THR A 51 -20.02 -0.42 1.25
N LEU A 52 -20.33 0.78 0.76
CA LEU A 52 -21.44 1.05 -0.17
C LEU A 52 -21.02 0.86 -1.62
N VAL A 53 -19.81 1.30 -1.95
CA VAL A 53 -19.21 1.23 -3.30
C VAL A 53 -17.76 0.79 -3.16
N ASP A 54 -17.32 -0.13 -4.03
CA ASP A 54 -15.93 -0.47 -4.29
C ASP A 54 -15.84 -0.88 -5.75
N LYS A 55 -15.40 0.05 -6.61
CA LYS A 55 -15.33 -0.20 -8.04
C LYS A 55 -14.30 0.69 -8.74
N TRP A 56 -13.90 0.26 -9.92
CA TRP A 56 -13.10 1.03 -10.85
C TRP A 56 -14.01 1.89 -11.73
N VAL A 57 -13.59 3.14 -11.97
CA VAL A 57 -14.26 4.10 -12.86
C VAL A 57 -13.26 4.64 -13.88
N ASP A 58 -13.75 4.91 -15.09
CA ASP A 58 -12.91 5.41 -16.18
C ASP A 58 -12.35 6.79 -15.87
N LEU A 59 -11.04 6.95 -16.05
CA LEU A 59 -10.33 8.21 -15.92
C LEU A 59 -10.28 8.89 -17.29
N LYS A 60 -11.11 9.93 -17.47
CA LYS A 60 -11.14 10.76 -18.65
C LYS A 60 -10.18 11.96 -18.49
N SER A 61 -9.81 12.61 -19.57
CA SER A 61 -8.91 13.77 -19.56
C SER A 61 -9.41 14.95 -18.73
N ASP A 62 -10.73 15.07 -18.56
CA ASP A 62 -11.41 16.09 -17.76
C ASP A 62 -11.85 15.61 -16.37
N SER A 63 -11.56 14.36 -16.03
CA SER A 63 -11.93 13.79 -14.73
C SER A 63 -11.27 14.53 -13.57
N THR A 64 -12.06 14.74 -12.54
CA THR A 64 -11.61 15.19 -11.22
C THR A 64 -11.86 14.11 -10.18
N MET A 65 -11.20 14.18 -9.03
CA MET A 65 -11.49 13.26 -7.92
C MET A 65 -12.99 13.32 -7.55
N MET A 66 -13.60 14.51 -7.55
CA MET A 66 -15.04 14.68 -7.32
C MET A 66 -15.89 13.98 -8.38
N SER A 67 -15.59 14.17 -9.66
CA SER A 67 -16.39 13.54 -10.73
C SER A 67 -16.28 12.01 -10.68
N CYS A 68 -15.10 11.46 -10.37
CA CYS A 68 -14.93 10.02 -10.20
C CYS A 68 -15.75 9.47 -9.03
N MET A 69 -15.84 10.20 -7.90
CA MET A 69 -16.72 9.83 -6.78
C MET A 69 -18.19 9.81 -7.20
N VAL A 70 -18.66 10.82 -7.92
CA VAL A 70 -20.05 10.90 -8.42
C VAL A 70 -20.35 9.78 -9.41
N ASP A 71 -19.44 9.52 -10.36
CA ASP A 71 -19.57 8.42 -11.32
C ASP A 71 -19.60 7.06 -10.60
N ALA A 72 -18.82 6.91 -9.54
CA ALA A 72 -18.80 5.70 -8.73
C ALA A 72 -20.11 5.50 -7.97
N LEU A 73 -20.67 6.54 -7.40
CA LEU A 73 -21.96 6.47 -6.68
C LEU A 73 -23.10 6.05 -7.61
N GLY A 74 -23.07 6.48 -8.88
CA GLY A 74 -24.06 6.06 -9.87
C GLY A 74 -25.50 6.40 -9.44
N SER A 75 -26.31 5.38 -9.11
CA SER A 75 -27.71 5.57 -8.68
C SER A 75 -27.87 5.91 -7.20
N TYR A 76 -26.83 5.81 -6.39
CA TYR A 76 -26.92 6.23 -4.98
C TYR A 76 -27.04 7.75 -4.91
N PRO A 77 -28.09 8.28 -4.23
CA PRO A 77 -28.26 9.72 -4.12
C PRO A 77 -27.14 10.35 -3.31
N GLN A 78 -26.68 11.51 -3.77
CA GLN A 78 -25.72 12.34 -3.07
C GLN A 78 -26.14 13.81 -3.13
N THR A 79 -25.65 14.61 -2.21
CA THR A 79 -25.88 16.06 -2.16
C THR A 79 -24.58 16.79 -1.90
N GLY A 80 -24.35 17.88 -2.62
CA GLY A 80 -23.28 18.82 -2.36
C GLY A 80 -22.07 18.69 -3.27
N ALA A 81 -21.96 17.65 -4.13
CA ALA A 81 -20.82 17.52 -5.05
C ALA A 81 -20.65 18.74 -5.96
N GLU A 82 -21.75 19.33 -6.43
CA GLU A 82 -21.79 20.54 -7.27
C GLU A 82 -21.24 21.79 -6.55
N SER A 83 -21.26 21.81 -5.22
CA SER A 83 -20.69 22.89 -4.39
C SER A 83 -19.27 22.60 -3.88
N GLY A 84 -18.70 21.46 -4.27
CA GLY A 84 -17.33 21.07 -3.94
C GLY A 84 -17.17 20.25 -2.67
N TYR A 85 -18.27 19.96 -1.94
CA TYR A 85 -18.26 19.10 -0.77
C TYR A 85 -19.49 18.19 -0.74
N ILE A 86 -19.28 16.88 -0.67
CA ILE A 86 -20.38 15.93 -0.53
C ILE A 86 -20.85 15.92 0.93
N SER A 87 -22.05 16.42 1.17
CA SER A 87 -22.66 16.53 2.49
C SER A 87 -23.58 15.38 2.87
N GLU A 88 -24.04 14.60 1.88
CA GLU A 88 -24.93 13.46 2.09
C GLU A 88 -24.66 12.38 1.04
N ILE A 89 -24.64 11.10 1.44
CA ILE A 89 -24.63 9.95 0.55
C ILE A 89 -25.64 8.92 1.05
N ASN A 90 -26.58 8.55 0.19
CA ASN A 90 -27.57 7.51 0.44
C ASN A 90 -28.24 7.64 1.81
N GLY A 91 -28.63 8.87 2.17
CA GLY A 91 -29.31 9.20 3.43
C GLY A 91 -28.38 9.46 4.62
N LEU A 92 -27.08 9.16 4.52
CA LEU A 92 -26.12 9.47 5.59
C LEU A 92 -25.59 10.90 5.41
N LYS A 93 -25.99 11.80 6.31
CA LYS A 93 -25.67 13.22 6.28
C LYS A 93 -24.46 13.55 7.13
N ALA A 94 -23.72 14.58 6.75
CA ALA A 94 -22.81 15.26 7.67
C ALA A 94 -23.59 15.75 8.91
N GLY A 95 -22.97 15.66 10.08
CA GLY A 95 -23.63 15.98 11.35
C GLY A 95 -24.54 14.88 11.91
N ALA A 96 -24.47 13.64 11.42
CA ALA A 96 -25.24 12.53 11.95
C ALA A 96 -25.01 12.33 13.46
N GLY A 97 -26.03 11.87 14.18
CA GLY A 97 -26.00 11.74 15.63
C GLY A 97 -25.90 13.08 16.38
N GLY A 98 -26.16 14.22 15.72
CA GLY A 98 -26.02 15.56 16.30
C GLY A 98 -24.54 16.00 16.49
N ASN A 99 -23.60 15.31 15.90
CA ASN A 99 -22.18 15.57 16.04
C ASN A 99 -21.66 16.47 14.90
N TYR A 100 -21.36 17.72 15.19
CA TYR A 100 -20.86 18.69 14.20
C TYR A 100 -19.50 18.31 13.58
N MET A 101 -18.72 17.43 14.22
CA MET A 101 -17.47 16.90 13.69
C MET A 101 -17.68 15.76 12.67
N ALA A 102 -18.91 15.21 12.61
CA ALA A 102 -19.21 14.11 11.73
C ALA A 102 -19.42 14.57 10.28
N GLY A 103 -18.80 13.86 9.33
CA GLY A 103 -18.90 14.20 7.93
C GLY A 103 -18.09 13.31 7.01
N TRP A 104 -18.19 13.59 5.72
CA TRP A 104 -17.50 12.85 4.67
C TRP A 104 -16.08 13.36 4.49
N MET A 105 -15.10 12.45 4.53
CA MET A 105 -13.68 12.71 4.36
C MET A 105 -13.14 11.88 3.19
N GLY A 106 -12.27 12.47 2.39
CA GLY A 106 -11.71 11.78 1.23
C GLY A 106 -10.18 11.69 1.28
N THR A 107 -9.66 10.53 0.91
CA THR A 107 -8.23 10.33 0.66
C THR A 107 -7.97 10.01 -0.80
N LEU A 108 -6.79 10.40 -1.26
CA LEU A 108 -6.20 9.96 -2.51
C LEU A 108 -4.96 9.14 -2.19
N ASN A 109 -4.95 7.86 -2.55
CA ASN A 109 -3.86 6.94 -2.20
C ASN A 109 -3.55 6.94 -0.68
N ASP A 110 -4.60 6.85 0.14
CA ASP A 110 -4.55 6.81 1.62
C ASP A 110 -4.06 8.11 2.29
N TRP A 111 -4.02 9.24 1.56
CA TRP A 111 -3.66 10.54 2.09
C TRP A 111 -4.87 11.48 2.05
N PHE A 112 -5.20 12.11 3.19
CA PHE A 112 -6.21 13.18 3.25
C PHE A 112 -5.75 14.37 2.42
N THR A 113 -6.56 14.73 1.40
CA THR A 113 -6.19 15.79 0.47
C THR A 113 -6.26 17.16 1.12
N ASN A 114 -5.22 17.98 0.91
CA ASN A 114 -5.12 19.34 1.46
C ASN A 114 -5.92 20.39 0.69
N GLU A 115 -6.55 20.00 -0.41
CA GLU A 115 -7.42 20.83 -1.24
C GLU A 115 -8.75 20.12 -1.47
N GLY A 116 -9.75 20.86 -1.94
CA GLY A 116 -11.04 20.30 -2.32
C GLY A 116 -10.93 19.26 -3.45
N PHE A 117 -11.82 18.28 -3.47
CA PHE A 117 -11.77 17.12 -4.39
C PHE A 117 -11.77 17.51 -5.88
N GLY A 118 -12.28 18.69 -6.24
CA GLY A 118 -12.20 19.23 -7.60
C GLY A 118 -10.80 19.71 -8.01
N ALA A 119 -9.86 19.89 -7.10
CA ALA A 119 -8.50 20.35 -7.38
C ALA A 119 -7.61 19.24 -7.95
N PHE A 120 -7.88 17.98 -7.60
CA PHE A 120 -7.15 16.82 -8.09
C PHE A 120 -7.76 16.35 -9.41
N THR A 121 -7.01 16.49 -10.51
CA THR A 121 -7.53 16.29 -11.87
C THR A 121 -6.57 15.49 -12.75
N ALA A 122 -7.13 14.75 -13.69
CA ALA A 122 -6.36 14.08 -14.73
C ALA A 122 -5.59 15.10 -15.61
N ALA A 123 -6.22 16.21 -15.95
CA ALA A 123 -5.60 17.27 -16.77
C ALA A 123 -4.33 17.86 -16.16
N LYS A 124 -4.25 17.97 -14.82
CA LYS A 124 -3.05 18.43 -14.10
C LYS A 124 -2.07 17.30 -13.77
N GLY A 125 -2.44 16.05 -14.03
CA GLY A 125 -1.66 14.88 -13.59
C GLY A 125 -1.62 14.68 -12.08
N THR A 126 -2.52 15.32 -11.32
CA THR A 126 -2.69 15.13 -9.87
C THR A 126 -3.66 14.02 -9.53
N LEU A 127 -4.37 13.49 -10.52
CA LEU A 127 -5.15 12.27 -10.49
C LEU A 127 -4.69 11.41 -11.67
N LYS A 128 -4.31 10.16 -11.42
CA LYS A 128 -3.70 9.27 -12.42
C LYS A 128 -4.40 7.91 -12.44
N ALA A 129 -4.25 7.19 -13.53
CA ALA A 129 -4.67 5.79 -13.60
C ALA A 129 -4.01 4.96 -12.49
N GLY A 130 -4.77 4.06 -11.89
CA GLY A 130 -4.35 3.25 -10.76
C GLY A 130 -4.49 3.92 -9.39
N ASP A 131 -4.81 5.23 -9.33
CA ASP A 131 -5.05 5.91 -8.05
C ASP A 131 -6.29 5.33 -7.34
N GLU A 132 -6.24 5.33 -6.01
CA GLU A 132 -7.33 4.95 -5.13
C GLU A 132 -7.93 6.17 -4.45
N ILE A 133 -9.22 6.40 -4.71
CA ILE A 133 -10.03 7.42 -4.06
C ILE A 133 -10.86 6.72 -2.98
N HIS A 134 -10.70 7.09 -1.72
CA HIS A 134 -11.45 6.50 -0.61
C HIS A 134 -12.25 7.59 0.10
N LEU A 135 -13.57 7.53 -0.03
CA LEU A 135 -14.52 8.44 0.61
C LEU A 135 -15.11 7.76 1.84
N MET A 136 -14.82 8.28 3.00
CA MET A 136 -15.13 7.67 4.31
C MET A 136 -15.97 8.61 5.15
N TYR A 137 -16.90 8.04 5.92
CA TYR A 137 -17.61 8.82 6.94
C TYR A 137 -16.79 8.84 8.23
N SER A 138 -16.52 10.04 8.75
CA SER A 138 -15.83 10.24 10.02
C SER A 138 -16.80 10.75 11.08
N MET A 139 -16.62 10.33 12.31
CA MET A 139 -17.32 10.86 13.49
C MET A 139 -16.48 11.89 14.26
N ASN A 140 -15.19 12.04 13.91
CA ASN A 140 -14.26 12.91 14.65
C ASN A 140 -13.32 13.69 13.73
N GLY A 141 -13.85 14.30 12.66
CA GLY A 141 -13.09 15.18 11.77
C GLY A 141 -11.90 14.49 11.09
N GLY A 142 -11.93 13.15 10.91
CA GLY A 142 -10.89 12.35 10.30
C GLY A 142 -9.92 11.68 11.27
N GLU A 143 -9.91 12.03 12.57
CA GLU A 143 -9.01 11.37 13.54
C GLU A 143 -9.31 9.88 13.71
N ASP A 144 -10.59 9.51 13.73
CA ASP A 144 -11.08 8.13 13.78
C ASP A 144 -10.76 7.32 12.50
N LEU A 145 -10.33 8.00 11.45
CA LEU A 145 -9.92 7.42 10.17
C LEU A 145 -8.39 7.45 9.96
N GLY A 146 -7.63 7.97 10.93
CA GLY A 146 -6.17 8.04 10.88
C GLY A 146 -5.58 9.38 10.47
N GLY A 147 -6.38 10.46 10.43
CA GLY A 147 -5.91 11.83 10.35
C GLY A 147 -5.54 12.36 11.73
N ILE A 148 -4.26 12.35 12.08
CA ILE A 148 -3.80 12.78 13.42
C ILE A 148 -3.33 14.22 13.34
N TRP A 149 -4.24 15.16 13.60
CA TRP A 149 -3.99 16.60 13.50
C TRP A 149 -2.95 17.06 14.51
N GLY A 150 -2.00 17.88 14.06
CA GLY A 150 -0.92 18.39 14.91
C GLY A 150 0.17 17.37 15.28
N ASN A 151 0.07 16.12 14.82
CA ASN A 151 1.11 15.10 15.01
C ASN A 151 2.03 15.08 13.78
N THR A 152 3.35 15.08 14.03
CA THR A 152 4.39 15.07 12.99
C THR A 152 4.94 13.67 12.67
N ASP A 153 4.27 12.61 13.13
CA ASP A 153 4.68 11.23 12.84
C ASP A 153 4.53 10.91 11.36
N LYS A 154 5.68 10.70 10.69
CA LYS A 154 5.80 10.32 9.29
C LYS A 154 6.12 8.84 9.10
N THR A 155 6.05 8.02 10.14
CA THR A 155 6.33 6.59 10.02
C THR A 155 5.24 5.89 9.19
N VAL A 156 5.60 4.75 8.63
CA VAL A 156 4.65 3.84 7.98
C VAL A 156 4.21 2.81 9.00
N LYS A 157 2.90 2.64 9.17
CA LYS A 157 2.30 1.70 10.12
C LYS A 157 2.45 0.25 9.65
N ASN A 158 2.32 0.03 8.35
CA ASN A 158 2.38 -1.29 7.74
C ASN A 158 2.69 -1.19 6.25
N VAL A 159 3.31 -2.24 5.70
CA VAL A 159 3.47 -2.45 4.26
C VAL A 159 3.09 -3.90 3.96
N THR A 160 2.14 -4.10 3.05
CA THR A 160 1.76 -5.43 2.58
C THR A 160 2.11 -5.60 1.11
N PHE A 161 2.33 -6.84 0.71
CA PHE A 161 2.67 -7.25 -0.65
C PHE A 161 1.66 -8.30 -1.11
N SER A 162 1.27 -8.24 -2.40
CA SER A 162 0.36 -9.24 -2.99
C SER A 162 1.02 -10.62 -3.10
N ALA A 163 2.34 -10.69 -3.13
CA ALA A 163 3.11 -11.95 -3.14
C ALA A 163 4.45 -11.77 -2.44
N GLY A 164 4.99 -12.86 -1.94
CA GLY A 164 6.27 -12.90 -1.24
C GLY A 164 6.16 -12.86 0.28
N THR A 165 7.30 -12.97 0.94
CA THR A 165 7.42 -13.01 2.40
C THR A 165 8.60 -12.14 2.83
N LEU A 166 8.40 -11.32 3.85
CA LEU A 166 9.48 -10.53 4.45
C LEU A 166 10.36 -11.42 5.35
N ASP A 167 11.65 -11.09 5.42
CA ASP A 167 12.65 -11.73 6.29
C ASP A 167 12.32 -11.59 7.79
N LYS A 168 11.56 -10.56 8.14
CA LYS A 168 11.07 -10.27 9.50
C LYS A 168 9.73 -9.56 9.43
N ALA A 169 8.96 -9.58 10.53
CA ALA A 169 7.74 -8.80 10.65
C ALA A 169 8.05 -7.30 10.43
N PHE A 170 7.11 -6.59 9.75
CA PHE A 170 7.28 -5.16 9.55
C PHE A 170 7.29 -4.43 10.90
N ASP A 171 8.28 -3.57 11.09
CA ASP A 171 8.44 -2.68 12.23
C ASP A 171 8.71 -1.26 11.70
N LYS A 172 7.94 -0.29 12.15
CA LYS A 172 8.05 1.11 11.74
C LYS A 172 9.42 1.74 12.01
N ASP A 173 10.19 1.18 12.94
CA ASP A 173 11.52 1.66 13.33
C ASP A 173 12.66 0.91 12.58
N ALA A 174 12.32 -0.11 11.78
CA ALA A 174 13.26 -0.79 10.89
C ALA A 174 13.07 -0.32 9.45
N HIS A 175 14.16 0.04 8.77
CA HIS A 175 14.10 0.68 7.46
C HIS A 175 14.55 -0.19 6.30
N GLU A 176 15.06 -1.38 6.58
CA GLU A 176 15.57 -2.32 5.58
C GLU A 176 14.97 -3.71 5.76
N TYR A 177 14.52 -4.28 4.67
CA TYR A 177 13.89 -5.61 4.60
C TYR A 177 14.36 -6.36 3.37
N THR A 178 14.25 -7.68 3.44
CA THR A 178 14.31 -8.56 2.28
C THR A 178 12.92 -9.11 2.00
N LEU A 179 12.45 -8.93 0.77
CA LEU A 179 11.21 -9.51 0.25
C LEU A 179 11.57 -10.72 -0.62
N THR A 180 11.35 -11.93 -0.12
CA THR A 180 11.51 -13.15 -0.92
C THR A 180 10.23 -13.41 -1.71
N ILE A 181 10.34 -13.49 -3.04
CA ILE A 181 9.22 -13.75 -3.95
C ILE A 181 9.40 -15.10 -4.66
N PRO A 182 8.30 -15.79 -5.05
CA PRO A 182 8.37 -16.98 -5.90
C PRO A 182 9.05 -16.72 -7.24
N ALA A 183 9.63 -17.76 -7.85
CA ALA A 183 10.40 -17.68 -9.09
C ALA A 183 9.58 -17.18 -10.30
N ASP A 184 8.29 -17.40 -10.30
CA ASP A 184 7.34 -17.04 -11.37
C ASP A 184 6.69 -15.67 -11.18
N VAL A 185 6.96 -14.98 -10.05
CA VAL A 185 6.43 -13.64 -9.77
C VAL A 185 7.31 -12.57 -10.40
N SER A 186 6.76 -11.79 -11.31
CA SER A 186 7.43 -10.67 -11.99
C SER A 186 6.88 -9.29 -11.62
N SER A 187 5.79 -9.24 -10.85
CA SER A 187 5.20 -8.00 -10.32
C SER A 187 4.51 -8.25 -8.98
N VAL A 188 4.41 -7.21 -8.16
CA VAL A 188 3.67 -7.24 -6.90
C VAL A 188 2.91 -5.93 -6.71
N VAL A 189 1.74 -5.98 -6.06
CA VAL A 189 1.08 -4.78 -5.53
C VAL A 189 1.64 -4.51 -4.15
N VAL A 190 2.15 -3.30 -3.94
CA VAL A 190 2.67 -2.82 -2.65
C VAL A 190 1.64 -1.89 -2.03
N THR A 191 1.15 -2.24 -0.85
CA THR A 191 0.14 -1.42 -0.15
C THR A 191 0.71 -0.90 1.17
N PRO A 192 1.33 0.29 1.14
CA PRO A 192 1.77 0.95 2.37
C PRO A 192 0.59 1.63 3.07
N THR A 193 0.68 1.73 4.39
CA THR A 193 -0.26 2.47 5.23
C THR A 193 0.52 3.43 6.13
N ALA A 194 0.31 4.74 5.97
CA ALA A 194 0.95 5.72 6.83
C ALA A 194 0.41 5.63 8.27
N SER A 195 1.25 5.91 9.27
CA SER A 195 0.82 6.05 10.67
C SER A 195 -0.10 7.25 10.85
N ASN A 196 0.12 8.31 10.06
CA ASN A 196 -0.70 9.50 10.01
C ASN A 196 -1.06 9.83 8.56
N LYS A 197 -2.32 9.68 8.18
CA LYS A 197 -2.82 9.92 6.82
C LYS A 197 -2.80 11.39 6.39
N ASN A 198 -2.33 12.30 7.25
CA ASN A 198 -2.08 13.68 6.86
C ASN A 198 -0.79 13.84 6.04
N TYR A 199 0.04 12.79 5.95
CA TYR A 199 1.23 12.71 5.11
C TYR A 199 1.05 11.72 3.98
N GLN A 200 1.56 12.09 2.79
CA GLN A 200 1.57 11.17 1.66
C GLN A 200 2.56 10.03 1.87
N VAL A 201 2.17 8.84 1.45
CA VAL A 201 3.05 7.68 1.34
C VAL A 201 3.08 7.23 -0.12
N ARG A 202 4.27 7.04 -0.68
CA ARG A 202 4.46 6.65 -2.08
C ARG A 202 5.44 5.49 -2.21
N THR A 203 5.22 4.68 -3.25
CA THR A 203 6.08 3.54 -3.59
C THR A 203 6.82 3.83 -4.88
N SER A 204 8.11 3.47 -4.94
CA SER A 204 8.91 3.55 -6.16
C SER A 204 9.80 2.32 -6.34
N VAL A 205 10.11 2.00 -7.60
CA VAL A 205 11.07 0.96 -7.99
C VAL A 205 11.96 1.51 -9.09
N GLY A 206 13.27 1.44 -8.89
CA GLY A 206 14.23 1.96 -9.85
C GLY A 206 14.06 3.45 -10.18
N GLY A 207 13.52 4.24 -9.25
CA GLY A 207 13.23 5.67 -9.42
C GLY A 207 11.89 5.99 -10.10
N THR A 208 11.13 4.99 -10.55
CA THR A 208 9.77 5.16 -11.07
C THR A 208 8.77 5.09 -9.93
N GLU A 209 7.92 6.10 -9.80
CA GLU A 209 6.83 6.15 -8.82
C GLU A 209 5.58 5.46 -9.36
N TYR A 210 4.90 4.73 -8.49
CA TYR A 210 3.70 3.95 -8.80
C TYR A 210 2.53 4.37 -7.92
N ALA A 211 1.31 4.26 -8.44
CA ALA A 211 0.09 4.40 -7.67
C ALA A 211 0.01 3.29 -6.60
N ARG A 212 -0.68 3.57 -5.48
CA ARG A 212 -0.79 2.66 -4.32
C ARG A 212 -1.35 1.29 -4.67
N THR A 213 -2.24 1.23 -5.67
CA THR A 213 -2.89 -0.02 -6.11
C THR A 213 -2.28 -0.60 -7.39
N ALA A 214 -1.24 0.04 -7.94
CA ALA A 214 -0.58 -0.44 -9.15
C ALA A 214 0.36 -1.61 -8.85
N GLU A 215 0.49 -2.50 -9.83
CA GLU A 215 1.53 -3.51 -9.82
C GLU A 215 2.89 -2.86 -10.11
N VAL A 216 3.86 -3.13 -9.26
CA VAL A 216 5.23 -2.72 -9.48
C VAL A 216 6.05 -3.89 -10.02
N PRO A 217 6.88 -3.69 -11.05
CA PRO A 217 7.73 -4.76 -11.58
C PRO A 217 8.78 -5.16 -10.54
N VAL A 218 9.01 -6.45 -10.40
CA VAL A 218 10.02 -7.01 -9.50
C VAL A 218 10.84 -8.07 -10.19
N ALA A 219 12.12 -8.12 -9.83
CA ALA A 219 13.07 -9.13 -10.23
C ALA A 219 14.09 -9.32 -9.11
N ASP A 220 14.90 -10.37 -9.18
CA ASP A 220 15.98 -10.57 -8.21
C ASP A 220 16.92 -9.35 -8.17
N GLY A 221 17.19 -8.86 -6.96
CA GLY A 221 17.99 -7.67 -6.73
C GLY A 221 17.29 -6.32 -6.92
N ALA A 222 16.03 -6.29 -7.36
CA ALA A 222 15.26 -5.04 -7.40
C ALA A 222 15.10 -4.45 -5.98
N VAL A 223 14.98 -3.13 -5.90
CA VAL A 223 14.75 -2.43 -4.64
C VAL A 223 13.44 -1.65 -4.73
N ILE A 224 12.49 -2.02 -3.89
CA ILE A 224 11.26 -1.28 -3.69
C ILE A 224 11.50 -0.27 -2.57
N THR A 225 11.15 0.99 -2.80
CA THR A 225 11.25 2.05 -1.78
C THR A 225 9.85 2.56 -1.46
N VAL A 226 9.50 2.53 -0.18
CA VAL A 226 8.31 3.20 0.37
C VAL A 226 8.78 4.43 1.13
N LYS A 227 8.29 5.62 0.74
CA LYS A 227 8.65 6.89 1.37
C LYS A 227 7.40 7.57 1.90
N CYS A 228 7.44 8.12 3.11
CA CYS A 228 6.35 8.84 3.74
C CYS A 228 6.80 10.23 4.19
N GLY A 229 5.96 11.24 3.94
CA GLY A 229 6.14 12.59 4.43
C GLY A 229 7.35 13.33 3.84
N ASP A 230 7.63 13.15 2.53
CA ASP A 230 8.67 13.94 1.84
C ASP A 230 8.31 15.44 1.92
N PRO A 231 9.21 16.32 2.36
CA PRO A 231 8.94 17.76 2.52
C PRO A 231 8.52 18.47 1.23
N SER A 232 8.85 17.91 0.07
CA SER A 232 8.43 18.46 -1.22
C SER A 232 6.98 18.12 -1.60
N TRP A 233 6.33 17.22 -0.86
CA TRP A 233 4.95 16.82 -1.15
C TRP A 233 3.95 17.62 -0.33
N PRO A 234 2.77 17.93 -0.89
CA PRO A 234 1.67 18.48 -0.13
C PRO A 234 1.29 17.60 1.06
N SER A 235 0.91 18.23 2.17
CA SER A 235 0.43 17.54 3.37
C SER A 235 -0.64 18.36 4.07
N MET A 236 -1.41 17.72 4.95
CA MET A 236 -2.42 18.38 5.81
C MET A 236 -1.80 18.98 7.09
N ASN A 237 -0.67 18.43 7.54
CA ASN A 237 0.12 18.94 8.66
C ASN A 237 1.38 19.65 8.16
N ASP A 238 2.08 20.33 9.04
CA ASP A 238 3.43 20.82 8.77
C ASP A 238 4.31 19.66 8.30
N ASN A 239 5.02 19.87 7.20
CA ASN A 239 5.82 18.82 6.56
C ASN A 239 7.32 19.11 6.64
N ASP A 240 7.75 19.76 7.71
CA ASP A 240 9.15 20.01 7.99
C ASP A 240 9.90 18.72 8.39
N GLY A 241 11.22 18.75 8.22
CA GLY A 241 12.07 17.62 8.56
C GLY A 241 12.14 16.53 7.49
N GLU A 242 12.83 15.45 7.82
CA GLU A 242 13.13 14.38 6.85
C GLU A 242 11.94 13.45 6.62
N ALA A 243 11.86 12.93 5.40
CA ALA A 243 10.96 11.83 5.08
C ALA A 243 11.39 10.53 5.78
N GLN A 244 10.44 9.68 6.08
CA GLN A 244 10.72 8.30 6.47
C GLN A 244 10.78 7.42 5.21
N SER A 245 11.83 6.62 5.09
CA SER A 245 12.04 5.74 3.93
C SER A 245 12.29 4.31 4.38
N TYR A 246 11.64 3.36 3.70
CA TYR A 246 11.75 1.93 3.93
C TYR A 246 12.14 1.27 2.62
N THR A 247 13.16 0.42 2.66
CA THR A 247 13.67 -0.28 1.49
C THR A 247 13.42 -1.79 1.61
N PHE A 248 12.93 -2.38 0.53
CA PHE A 248 12.68 -3.80 0.42
C PHE A 248 13.50 -4.34 -0.74
N LYS A 249 14.59 -5.04 -0.41
CA LYS A 249 15.40 -5.72 -1.42
C LYS A 249 14.66 -6.99 -1.84
N VAL A 250 14.38 -7.11 -3.13
CA VAL A 250 13.71 -8.30 -3.67
C VAL A 250 14.73 -9.43 -3.84
N GLU A 251 14.37 -10.60 -3.33
CA GLU A 251 15.07 -11.84 -3.55
C GLU A 251 14.10 -12.86 -4.19
N GLN A 252 14.44 -13.33 -5.40
CA GLN A 252 13.61 -14.30 -6.10
C GLN A 252 14.08 -15.73 -5.79
N GLU A 253 13.14 -16.61 -5.46
CA GLU A 253 13.43 -18.02 -5.21
C GLU A 253 14.07 -18.67 -6.44
N GLY A 254 15.09 -19.50 -6.23
CA GLY A 254 15.79 -20.17 -7.32
C GLY A 254 16.72 -19.28 -8.15
N ALA A 255 16.84 -17.98 -7.86
CA ALA A 255 17.80 -17.12 -8.53
C ALA A 255 19.24 -17.60 -8.25
N ASN A 256 20.03 -17.69 -9.33
CA ASN A 256 21.44 -18.07 -9.19
C ASN A 256 22.25 -16.92 -8.60
N ARG A 257 22.54 -17.01 -7.32
CA ARG A 257 23.31 -16.01 -6.58
C ARG A 257 24.71 -16.48 -6.30
N ALA A 258 25.67 -15.55 -6.35
CA ALA A 258 27.00 -15.83 -5.85
C ALA A 258 26.91 -16.21 -4.36
N PRO A 259 27.61 -17.26 -3.90
CA PRO A 259 27.63 -17.64 -2.49
C PRO A 259 28.15 -16.49 -1.64
N THR A 260 27.40 -16.14 -0.60
CA THR A 260 27.81 -15.14 0.39
C THR A 260 28.50 -15.85 1.57
N ILE A 261 29.69 -15.40 1.91
CA ILE A 261 30.40 -15.84 3.10
C ILE A 261 29.85 -15.02 4.28
N ARG A 262 29.27 -15.68 5.29
CA ARG A 262 28.86 -14.98 6.53
C ARG A 262 30.10 -14.52 7.29
N GLY A 263 30.03 -13.33 7.91
CA GLY A 263 31.14 -12.59 8.48
C GLY A 263 31.88 -13.20 9.68
N ASP A 264 31.56 -14.41 10.08
CA ASP A 264 32.30 -15.24 11.04
C ASP A 264 33.20 -16.30 10.36
N ALA A 265 33.19 -16.35 9.01
CA ALA A 265 34.17 -17.11 8.25
C ALA A 265 35.55 -16.45 8.40
N ALA A 266 36.44 -17.24 8.93
CA ALA A 266 37.78 -16.86 9.43
C ALA A 266 38.51 -15.81 8.58
N ALA A 267 39.23 -14.99 9.33
CA ALA A 267 40.23 -14.06 8.88
C ALA A 267 41.09 -14.57 7.70
N GLU A 268 41.48 -13.63 6.87
CA GLU A 268 42.46 -13.86 5.79
C GLU A 268 43.57 -14.82 6.20
N THR A 269 43.61 -15.97 5.54
CA THR A 269 44.72 -16.90 5.72
C THR A 269 45.74 -16.63 4.62
N THR A 270 46.91 -16.12 5.00
CA THR A 270 48.02 -15.94 4.08
C THR A 270 48.58 -17.32 3.75
N LEU A 271 48.49 -17.72 2.49
CA LEU A 271 49.03 -18.99 1.99
C LEU A 271 50.48 -18.81 1.60
N GLU A 272 51.38 -19.58 2.19
CA GLU A 272 52.77 -19.69 1.72
C GLU A 272 52.88 -20.67 0.54
N VAL A 273 53.71 -20.34 -0.42
CA VAL A 273 53.94 -21.19 -1.61
C VAL A 273 54.44 -22.57 -1.19
N GLY A 274 53.71 -23.63 -1.53
CA GLY A 274 54.05 -25.02 -1.24
C GLY A 274 53.28 -25.67 -0.11
N MET A 275 52.37 -24.96 0.58
CA MET A 275 51.46 -25.53 1.56
C MET A 275 50.10 -25.88 0.91
N SER A 276 49.54 -27.02 1.29
CA SER A 276 48.17 -27.40 0.96
C SER A 276 47.27 -27.12 2.15
N TYR A 277 46.15 -26.42 1.89
CA TYR A 277 45.14 -26.15 2.89
C TYR A 277 43.85 -26.86 2.54
N THR A 278 43.19 -27.43 3.51
CA THR A 278 41.82 -28.00 3.34
C THR A 278 40.86 -27.00 3.92
N LEU A 279 40.03 -26.42 3.06
CA LEU A 279 38.90 -25.58 3.48
C LEU A 279 37.72 -26.47 3.87
N ASP A 280 37.36 -26.48 5.15
CA ASP A 280 36.16 -27.16 5.61
C ASP A 280 34.90 -26.30 5.32
N LEU A 281 34.25 -26.61 4.21
CA LEU A 281 33.05 -25.89 3.75
C LEU A 281 31.78 -26.30 4.51
N THR A 282 31.85 -27.28 5.40
CA THR A 282 30.65 -27.76 6.11
C THR A 282 30.18 -26.84 7.23
N ARG A 283 31.03 -25.91 7.67
CA ARG A 283 30.72 -24.97 8.75
C ARG A 283 30.54 -23.50 8.33
N SER A 284 30.94 -23.15 7.11
CA SER A 284 30.98 -21.74 6.67
C SER A 284 30.21 -21.42 5.40
N LEU A 285 29.71 -22.40 4.69
CA LEU A 285 28.98 -22.19 3.43
C LEU A 285 27.58 -22.82 3.51
N TRP A 286 26.56 -21.97 3.48
CA TRP A 286 25.22 -22.40 3.10
C TRP A 286 25.13 -22.24 1.56
N MET A 287 25.30 -23.34 0.86
CA MET A 287 24.91 -23.38 -0.56
C MET A 287 23.40 -23.65 -0.62
N SER A 288 22.63 -22.73 -1.16
CA SER A 288 21.32 -23.00 -1.70
C SER A 288 21.55 -23.86 -2.95
N THR A 289 21.40 -25.18 -2.83
CA THR A 289 21.35 -26.07 -3.99
C THR A 289 19.98 -25.87 -4.64
N ALA A 290 19.95 -25.22 -5.79
CA ALA A 290 18.84 -25.38 -6.73
C ALA A 290 18.82 -26.85 -7.17
N THR A 291 17.84 -27.62 -6.69
CA THR A 291 17.51 -28.91 -7.31
C THR A 291 16.74 -28.62 -8.59
N SER A 292 17.33 -29.05 -9.70
CA SER A 292 16.72 -29.09 -11.03
C SER A 292 15.45 -29.92 -11.04
#